data_98a55c963cf51abc7486dd3298671b89
#
_entry.id   98a55c963cf51abc7486dd3298671b89
#
_cell.length_a   1.000
_cell.length_b   1.000
_cell.length_c   1.000
_cell.angle_alpha   90.00
_cell.angle_beta   90.00
_cell.angle_gamma   90.00
#
_symmetry.space_group_name_H-M   'P 1'
#
loop_
_entity.id
_entity.type
_entity.pdbx_description
1 polymer ?
#
loop_
_entity_poly.entity_id
_entity_poly.type
_entity_poly.pdbx_seq_one_letter_code
_entity_poly.pdbx_strand_id
1 'polypeptide(L)'
;DELFFYTNIKIEGKEGINMNNLDIIKRKAVQIFSEEDLDRKLNSGKKLTIKLGADPSRPDLHIGHSVVLRVLKAFQDMGHEVVFVIGDFTGMIGDPSGKSKTRPALTFEQTRKSAETYLEQATKKILDKDKTRIAFNSEWLSKMNFEDVIKLCSKYTVARIMERDDFKNRFENGLPLSMHELLYPLMQGYDSVALNADIEIGGTDQTFNLLVGRDLQKDYNQDPQIVMTFPLLVGLDGKEKMSKSLDNYIGLNDDPFDKVVKSMKIPDDVLRQYFELATDLPSDRIDEIMNGDIRDAHFEFARELLKMYDDVSEFDELKQKYL
;
A
#
# COMPACT_ATOMS: atom_id res chain seq x y z
N ASP A 1 35.14 8.00 13.42
CA ASP A 1 34.99 8.40 12.00
C ASP A 1 34.69 7.16 11.16
N GLU A 2 33.48 6.65 11.20
CA GLU A 2 33.04 5.64 10.24
C GLU A 2 31.83 6.19 9.49
N LEU A 3 32.05 6.34 8.19
CA LEU A 3 31.17 6.95 7.22
C LEU A 3 29.88 6.16 7.03
N PHE A 4 28.78 6.86 7.13
CA PHE A 4 27.46 6.42 6.69
C PHE A 4 27.47 6.11 5.18
N PHE A 5 27.33 4.84 4.81
CA PHE A 5 27.05 4.43 3.43
C PHE A 5 25.54 4.37 3.19
N TYR A 6 24.93 5.53 2.97
CA TYR A 6 23.69 5.59 2.22
C TYR A 6 24.04 5.49 0.74
N THR A 7 23.67 4.40 0.10
CA THR A 7 23.86 4.23 -1.35
C THR A 7 22.99 5.23 -2.10
N ASN A 8 23.61 6.33 -2.51
CA ASN A 8 23.07 7.24 -3.50
C ASN A 8 23.01 6.51 -4.85
N ILE A 9 21.84 6.08 -5.27
CA ILE A 9 21.62 5.66 -6.66
C ILE A 9 21.56 6.94 -7.48
N LYS A 10 22.66 7.28 -8.17
CA LYS A 10 22.68 8.31 -9.19
C LYS A 10 21.81 7.85 -10.36
N ILE A 11 20.64 8.47 -10.48
CA ILE A 11 19.92 8.51 -11.76
C ILE A 11 20.57 9.64 -12.56
N GLU A 12 21.42 9.30 -13.53
CA GLU A 12 22.02 10.27 -14.45
C GLU A 12 20.92 10.87 -15.33
N GLY A 13 20.64 12.15 -15.16
CA GLY A 13 19.77 12.90 -16.05
C GLY A 13 19.20 14.16 -15.44
N LYS A 14 19.99 15.26 -15.50
CA LYS A 14 19.61 16.68 -15.31
C LYS A 14 19.18 17.13 -13.89
N GLU A 15 19.83 18.22 -13.48
CA GLU A 15 19.62 19.07 -12.32
C GLU A 15 18.23 18.99 -11.67
N GLY A 16 18.09 18.21 -10.61
CA GLY A 16 16.94 18.10 -9.73
C GLY A 16 17.42 17.57 -8.38
N ILE A 17 16.97 18.17 -7.30
CA ILE A 17 17.27 17.78 -5.93
C ILE A 17 16.98 16.29 -5.76
N ASN A 18 18.01 15.50 -5.55
CA ASN A 18 17.92 14.05 -5.37
C ASN A 18 17.41 13.78 -3.95
N MET A 19 16.08 13.63 -3.77
CA MET A 19 15.52 13.13 -2.51
C MET A 19 15.98 11.69 -2.31
N ASN A 20 16.49 11.38 -1.10
CA ASN A 20 16.79 9.99 -0.78
C ASN A 20 15.50 9.19 -0.60
N ASN A 21 15.55 7.86 -0.75
CA ASN A 21 14.39 6.99 -0.65
C ASN A 21 13.63 7.13 0.69
N LEU A 22 14.35 7.39 1.78
CA LEU A 22 13.75 7.56 3.11
C LEU A 22 12.94 8.86 3.21
N ASP A 23 13.38 9.94 2.59
CA ASP A 23 12.64 11.21 2.55
C ASP A 23 11.32 11.05 1.77
N ILE A 24 11.35 10.32 0.66
CA ILE A 24 10.15 9.98 -0.11
C ILE A 24 9.16 9.19 0.74
N ILE A 25 9.64 8.17 1.45
CA ILE A 25 8.83 7.33 2.33
C ILE A 25 8.20 8.17 3.44
N LYS A 26 9.02 8.93 4.20
CA LYS A 26 8.55 9.74 5.32
C LYS A 26 7.56 10.83 4.87
N ARG A 27 7.78 11.46 3.73
CA ARG A 27 6.87 12.47 3.18
C ARG A 27 5.48 11.90 2.86
N LYS A 28 5.42 10.69 2.29
CA LYS A 28 4.15 10.05 1.91
C LYS A 28 3.41 9.44 3.10
N ALA A 29 4.10 9.13 4.21
CA ALA A 29 3.51 8.50 5.37
C ALA A 29 2.60 9.46 6.14
N VAL A 30 1.42 8.98 6.57
CA VAL A 30 0.54 9.68 7.51
C VAL A 30 0.96 9.41 8.95
N GLN A 31 1.32 8.16 9.24
CA GLN A 31 1.72 7.72 10.57
C GLN A 31 2.87 6.71 10.48
N ILE A 32 3.79 6.81 11.41
CA ILE A 32 4.90 5.86 11.61
C ILE A 32 4.92 5.49 13.11
N PHE A 33 4.66 4.23 13.42
CA PHE A 33 4.69 3.69 14.78
C PHE A 33 5.92 2.78 14.95
N SER A 34 7.06 3.19 15.57
CA SER A 34 7.46 4.54 15.95
C SER A 34 8.63 5.00 15.06
N GLU A 35 8.85 6.33 14.95
CA GLU A 35 9.99 6.86 14.17
C GLU A 35 11.34 6.49 14.79
N GLU A 36 11.46 6.52 16.12
CA GLU A 36 12.68 6.12 16.83
C GLU A 36 13.06 4.66 16.54
N ASP A 37 12.07 3.75 16.53
CA ASP A 37 12.29 2.35 16.19
C ASP A 37 12.65 2.19 14.72
N LEU A 38 12.06 2.99 13.81
CA LEU A 38 12.40 2.98 12.39
C LEU A 38 13.87 3.34 12.17
N ASP A 39 14.32 4.44 12.77
CA ASP A 39 15.72 4.87 12.66
C ASP A 39 16.65 3.82 13.28
N ARG A 40 16.30 3.22 14.44
CA ARG A 40 17.06 2.13 15.05
C ARG A 40 17.19 0.91 14.13
N LYS A 41 16.08 0.47 13.52
CA LYS A 41 16.08 -0.69 12.62
C LYS A 41 16.87 -0.42 11.34
N LEU A 42 16.67 0.73 10.70
CA LEU A 42 17.41 1.11 9.48
C LEU A 42 18.92 1.22 9.71
N ASN A 43 19.33 1.75 10.86
CA ASN A 43 20.75 1.89 11.24
C ASN A 43 21.37 0.60 11.81
N SER A 44 20.61 -0.48 11.93
CA SER A 44 21.13 -1.76 12.46
C SER A 44 22.10 -2.49 11.55
N GLY A 45 22.19 -2.09 10.28
CA GLY A 45 22.95 -2.79 9.23
C GLY A 45 22.33 -4.13 8.80
N LYS A 46 21.15 -4.49 9.32
CA LYS A 46 20.44 -5.71 8.96
C LYS A 46 19.59 -5.50 7.70
N LYS A 47 19.47 -6.53 6.90
CA LYS A 47 18.45 -6.59 5.85
C LYS A 47 17.10 -6.80 6.52
N LEU A 48 16.24 -5.77 6.48
CA LEU A 48 14.92 -5.78 7.08
C LEU A 48 13.91 -6.51 6.19
N THR A 49 12.89 -7.11 6.83
CA THR A 49 11.73 -7.70 6.17
C THR A 49 10.58 -6.69 6.13
N ILE A 50 10.27 -6.20 4.93
CA ILE A 50 9.21 -5.20 4.69
C ILE A 50 7.99 -5.92 4.13
N LYS A 51 6.90 -5.91 4.87
CA LYS A 51 5.66 -6.61 4.53
C LYS A 51 4.60 -5.67 3.98
N LEU A 52 3.93 -6.11 2.91
CA LEU A 52 2.63 -5.58 2.47
C LEU A 52 1.67 -6.75 2.28
N GLY A 53 0.53 -6.72 2.95
CA GLY A 53 -0.56 -7.67 2.74
C GLY A 53 -1.56 -7.16 1.71
N ALA A 54 -2.07 -8.05 0.87
CA ALA A 54 -3.18 -7.76 -0.02
C ALA A 54 -4.12 -8.97 -0.17
N ASP A 55 -5.41 -8.69 -0.08
CA ASP A 55 -6.48 -9.62 -0.47
C ASP A 55 -6.89 -9.26 -1.91
N PRO A 56 -6.38 -9.95 -2.94
CA PRO A 56 -6.62 -9.60 -4.34
C PRO A 56 -8.06 -9.92 -4.73
N SER A 57 -8.96 -8.99 -4.45
CA SER A 57 -10.38 -9.12 -4.80
C SER A 57 -10.68 -8.80 -6.27
N ARG A 58 -9.75 -8.10 -6.96
CA ARG A 58 -9.84 -7.73 -8.38
C ARG A 58 -8.45 -7.67 -9.02
N PRO A 59 -8.31 -8.10 -10.28
CA PRO A 59 -7.01 -8.38 -10.87
C PRO A 59 -6.17 -7.16 -11.27
N ASP A 60 -6.74 -5.95 -11.40
CA ASP A 60 -5.98 -4.83 -11.96
C ASP A 60 -5.56 -3.79 -10.94
N LEU A 61 -4.41 -3.15 -11.16
CA LEU A 61 -3.87 -2.07 -10.35
C LEU A 61 -4.25 -0.69 -10.91
N HIS A 62 -4.44 0.26 -10.02
CA HIS A 62 -4.58 1.68 -10.32
C HIS A 62 -3.57 2.51 -9.54
N ILE A 63 -3.42 3.79 -9.87
CA ILE A 63 -2.42 4.66 -9.24
C ILE A 63 -2.58 4.81 -7.72
N GLY A 64 -3.77 4.57 -7.16
CA GLY A 64 -3.96 4.50 -5.71
C GLY A 64 -3.18 3.35 -5.05
N HIS A 65 -3.06 2.19 -5.72
CA HIS A 65 -2.22 1.09 -5.25
C HIS A 65 -0.73 1.41 -5.41
N SER A 66 -0.36 2.21 -6.42
CA SER A 66 1.04 2.56 -6.65
C SER A 66 1.65 3.35 -5.50
N VAL A 67 0.86 4.04 -4.69
CA VAL A 67 1.34 4.79 -3.51
C VAL A 67 2.15 3.86 -2.59
N VAL A 68 1.54 2.77 -2.13
CA VAL A 68 2.20 1.80 -1.23
C VAL A 68 3.22 0.93 -1.96
N LEU A 69 2.99 0.57 -3.23
CA LEU A 69 3.93 -0.23 -4.02
C LEU A 69 5.25 0.53 -4.28
N ARG A 70 5.20 1.84 -4.45
CA ARG A 70 6.40 2.67 -4.61
C ARG A 70 7.17 2.83 -3.31
N VAL A 71 6.49 2.85 -2.17
CA VAL A 71 7.15 2.78 -0.86
C VAL A 71 7.89 1.44 -0.71
N LEU A 72 7.26 0.31 -1.08
CA LEU A 72 7.96 -0.98 -1.14
C LEU A 72 9.18 -0.94 -2.05
N LYS A 73 9.04 -0.34 -3.24
CA LYS A 73 10.15 -0.18 -4.18
C LYS A 73 11.31 0.60 -3.57
N ALA A 74 11.02 1.69 -2.85
CA ALA A 74 12.05 2.48 -2.17
C ALA A 74 12.81 1.64 -1.13
N PHE A 75 12.13 0.81 -0.31
CA PHE A 75 12.79 -0.13 0.60
C PHE A 75 13.60 -1.21 -0.15
N GLN A 76 13.09 -1.69 -1.28
CA GLN A 76 13.79 -2.66 -2.12
C GLN A 76 15.08 -2.08 -2.69
N ASP A 77 15.06 -0.80 -3.11
CA ASP A 77 16.23 -0.07 -3.61
C ASP A 77 17.26 0.23 -2.51
N MET A 78 16.82 0.33 -1.26
CA MET A 78 17.68 0.41 -0.07
C MET A 78 18.30 -0.96 0.31
N GLY A 79 17.97 -2.05 -0.41
CA GLY A 79 18.53 -3.39 -0.20
C GLY A 79 17.75 -4.26 0.78
N HIS A 80 16.59 -3.83 1.25
CA HIS A 80 15.75 -4.61 2.16
C HIS A 80 14.97 -5.71 1.42
N GLU A 81 14.50 -6.73 2.16
CA GLU A 81 13.64 -7.78 1.64
C GLU A 81 12.19 -7.30 1.61
N VAL A 82 11.60 -7.27 0.44
CA VAL A 82 10.18 -6.98 0.28
C VAL A 82 9.39 -8.28 0.20
N VAL A 83 8.41 -8.43 1.11
CA VAL A 83 7.50 -9.56 1.15
C VAL A 83 6.08 -9.10 0.85
N PHE A 84 5.56 -9.59 -0.26
CA PHE A 84 4.17 -9.36 -0.66
C PHE A 84 3.33 -10.55 -0.20
N VAL A 85 2.47 -10.33 0.80
CA VAL A 85 1.62 -11.39 1.36
C VAL A 85 0.28 -11.40 0.64
N ILE A 86 -0.02 -12.50 0.02
CA ILE A 86 -1.32 -12.76 -0.59
C ILE A 86 -2.22 -13.43 0.45
N GLY A 87 -3.32 -12.77 0.76
CA GLY A 87 -4.35 -13.28 1.66
C GLY A 87 -5.25 -14.31 0.99
N ASP A 88 -4.70 -15.47 0.58
CA ASP A 88 -5.52 -16.52 0.00
C ASP A 88 -6.37 -17.25 1.07
N PHE A 89 -5.89 -17.31 2.33
CA PHE A 89 -6.67 -17.79 3.45
C PHE A 89 -7.63 -16.73 3.99
N THR A 90 -7.15 -15.52 4.24
CA THR A 90 -7.97 -14.40 4.73
C THR A 90 -9.02 -13.96 3.73
N GLY A 91 -8.79 -14.16 2.43
CA GLY A 91 -9.77 -13.91 1.36
C GLY A 91 -11.06 -14.73 1.48
N MET A 92 -11.03 -15.87 2.20
CA MET A 92 -12.26 -16.63 2.51
C MET A 92 -13.17 -15.89 3.48
N ILE A 93 -12.62 -15.02 4.33
CA ILE A 93 -13.37 -14.15 5.23
C ILE A 93 -13.69 -12.85 4.49
N GLY A 94 -12.71 -12.29 3.81
CA GLY A 94 -12.71 -10.96 3.22
C GLY A 94 -12.49 -9.88 4.28
N ASP A 95 -11.63 -8.92 3.94
CA ASP A 95 -11.32 -7.79 4.83
C ASP A 95 -12.58 -7.00 5.20
N PRO A 96 -12.97 -6.95 6.48
CA PRO A 96 -14.13 -6.19 6.94
C PRO A 96 -13.88 -4.67 6.98
N SER A 97 -12.64 -4.17 6.79
CA SER A 97 -12.27 -2.75 6.91
C SER A 97 -13.17 -1.84 6.08
N GLY A 98 -13.80 -0.86 6.75
CA GLY A 98 -14.65 0.14 6.12
C GLY A 98 -15.90 -0.41 5.44
N LYS A 99 -16.41 -1.57 5.85
CA LYS A 99 -17.59 -2.20 5.26
C LYS A 99 -18.75 -2.27 6.26
N SER A 100 -19.95 -2.01 5.74
CA SER A 100 -21.20 -2.16 6.50
C SER A 100 -21.80 -3.58 6.40
N LYS A 101 -21.26 -4.43 5.53
CA LYS A 101 -21.75 -5.79 5.27
C LYS A 101 -20.58 -6.75 5.04
N THR A 102 -20.77 -8.02 5.44
CA THR A 102 -19.83 -9.11 5.15
C THR A 102 -19.63 -9.28 3.64
N ARG A 103 -18.37 -9.43 3.20
CA ARG A 103 -18.05 -9.70 1.79
C ARG A 103 -18.41 -11.15 1.43
N PRO A 104 -18.76 -11.42 0.17
CA PRO A 104 -18.81 -12.80 -0.33
C PRO A 104 -17.42 -13.44 -0.18
N ALA A 105 -17.40 -14.65 0.38
CA ALA A 105 -16.18 -15.44 0.49
C ALA A 105 -15.65 -15.81 -0.90
N LEU A 106 -14.33 -15.65 -1.11
CA LEU A 106 -13.64 -16.13 -2.30
C LEU A 106 -13.10 -17.54 -2.05
N THR A 107 -12.97 -18.33 -3.11
CA THR A 107 -12.25 -19.60 -3.02
C THR A 107 -10.74 -19.35 -3.10
N PHE A 108 -9.93 -20.30 -2.60
CA PHE A 108 -8.47 -20.26 -2.76
C PHE A 108 -8.04 -20.07 -4.22
N GLU A 109 -8.69 -20.80 -5.13
CA GLU A 109 -8.38 -20.74 -6.56
C GLU A 109 -8.66 -19.35 -7.14
N GLN A 110 -9.82 -18.76 -6.80
CA GLN A 110 -10.18 -17.41 -7.23
C GLN A 110 -9.18 -16.37 -6.71
N THR A 111 -8.80 -16.48 -5.44
CA THR A 111 -7.85 -15.55 -4.81
C THR A 111 -6.47 -15.68 -5.44
N ARG A 112 -5.97 -16.91 -5.68
CA ARG A 112 -4.67 -17.14 -6.32
C ARG A 112 -4.62 -16.64 -7.75
N LYS A 113 -5.67 -16.88 -8.55
CA LYS A 113 -5.77 -16.38 -9.91
C LYS A 113 -5.75 -14.84 -9.97
N SER A 114 -6.49 -14.19 -9.09
CA SER A 114 -6.48 -12.73 -8.98
C SER A 114 -5.11 -12.21 -8.52
N ALA A 115 -4.43 -12.95 -7.63
CA ALA A 115 -3.10 -12.63 -7.15
C ALA A 115 -2.05 -12.65 -8.26
N GLU A 116 -2.07 -13.66 -9.14
CA GLU A 116 -1.13 -13.77 -10.25
C GLU A 116 -1.17 -12.51 -11.14
N THR A 117 -2.36 -12.06 -11.53
CA THR A 117 -2.53 -10.85 -12.35
C THR A 117 -2.09 -9.59 -11.60
N TYR A 118 -2.42 -9.49 -10.31
CA TYR A 118 -2.01 -8.37 -9.47
C TYR A 118 -0.48 -8.27 -9.36
N LEU A 119 0.16 -9.40 -9.08
CA LEU A 119 1.61 -9.50 -8.94
C LEU A 119 2.34 -9.25 -10.27
N GLU A 120 1.83 -9.78 -11.38
CA GLU A 120 2.37 -9.51 -12.70
C GLU A 120 2.39 -7.99 -12.99
N GLN A 121 1.30 -7.30 -12.73
CA GLN A 121 1.23 -5.86 -12.93
C GLN A 121 2.17 -5.10 -11.98
N ALA A 122 2.20 -5.46 -10.67
CA ALA A 122 3.07 -4.82 -9.69
C ALA A 122 4.55 -4.97 -10.05
N THR A 123 4.96 -6.18 -10.45
CA THR A 123 6.37 -6.46 -10.79
C THR A 123 6.77 -5.97 -12.18
N LYS A 124 5.83 -5.90 -13.11
CA LYS A 124 6.10 -5.36 -14.45
C LYS A 124 6.27 -3.84 -14.45
N LYS A 125 5.54 -3.14 -13.58
CA LYS A 125 5.44 -1.67 -13.60
C LYS A 125 6.21 -0.99 -12.47
N ILE A 126 6.42 -1.63 -11.33
CA ILE A 126 6.93 -0.96 -10.13
C ILE A 126 8.03 -1.76 -9.42
N LEU A 127 7.75 -2.99 -9.00
CA LEU A 127 8.66 -3.79 -8.18
C LEU A 127 9.63 -4.60 -9.02
N ASP A 128 10.83 -4.82 -8.50
CA ASP A 128 11.77 -5.79 -9.06
C ASP A 128 11.31 -7.21 -8.69
N LYS A 129 10.99 -8.00 -9.71
CA LYS A 129 10.46 -9.36 -9.55
C LYS A 129 11.43 -10.26 -8.77
N ASP A 130 12.72 -10.15 -9.06
CA ASP A 130 13.75 -11.03 -8.48
C ASP A 130 14.08 -10.67 -7.03
N LYS A 131 13.66 -9.48 -6.58
CA LYS A 131 13.83 -8.97 -5.22
C LYS A 131 12.52 -8.94 -4.42
N THR A 132 11.43 -9.43 -4.98
CA THR A 132 10.13 -9.47 -4.34
C THR A 132 9.79 -10.91 -3.96
N ARG A 133 9.76 -11.19 -2.65
CA ARG A 133 9.25 -12.46 -2.13
C ARG A 133 7.72 -12.42 -2.10
N ILE A 134 7.11 -13.43 -2.68
CA ILE A 134 5.67 -13.65 -2.61
C ILE A 134 5.41 -14.75 -1.59
N ALA A 135 4.50 -14.51 -0.66
CA ALA A 135 4.08 -15.47 0.35
C ALA A 135 2.55 -15.56 0.37
N PHE A 136 2.03 -16.75 0.55
CA PHE A 136 0.59 -17.00 0.71
C PHE A 136 0.30 -17.29 2.16
N ASN A 137 -0.64 -16.56 2.78
CA ASN A 137 -0.88 -16.74 4.20
C ASN A 137 -1.54 -18.09 4.55
N SER A 138 -2.04 -18.82 3.57
CA SER A 138 -2.39 -20.25 3.73
C SER A 138 -1.20 -21.13 4.11
N GLU A 139 0.05 -20.71 3.81
CA GLU A 139 1.26 -21.48 4.14
C GLU A 139 1.43 -21.73 5.64
N TRP A 140 0.94 -20.82 6.47
CA TRP A 140 0.95 -20.93 7.94
C TRP A 140 -0.44 -21.04 8.54
N LEU A 141 -1.44 -20.28 8.08
CA LEU A 141 -2.78 -20.32 8.66
C LEU A 141 -3.49 -21.65 8.43
N SER A 142 -3.32 -22.30 7.27
CA SER A 142 -3.92 -23.62 7.01
C SER A 142 -3.31 -24.74 7.85
N LYS A 143 -2.16 -24.53 8.46
CA LYS A 143 -1.50 -25.51 9.31
C LYS A 143 -1.89 -25.39 10.79
N MET A 144 -2.56 -24.30 11.15
CA MET A 144 -3.06 -24.12 12.51
C MET A 144 -4.15 -25.14 12.81
N ASN A 145 -3.96 -25.88 13.87
CA ASN A 145 -5.01 -26.69 14.44
C ASN A 145 -5.90 -25.85 15.38
N PHE A 146 -6.98 -26.41 15.89
CA PHE A 146 -7.92 -25.67 16.73
C PHE A 146 -7.29 -25.16 18.04
N GLU A 147 -6.32 -25.89 18.61
CA GLU A 147 -5.59 -25.44 19.79
C GLU A 147 -4.74 -24.20 19.48
N ASP A 148 -4.10 -24.15 18.32
CA ASP A 148 -3.31 -22.99 17.89
C ASP A 148 -4.20 -21.75 17.68
N VAL A 149 -5.41 -21.93 17.14
CA VAL A 149 -6.39 -20.84 16.99
C VAL A 149 -6.84 -20.32 18.36
N ILE A 150 -7.12 -21.21 19.33
CA ILE A 150 -7.46 -20.80 20.70
C ILE A 150 -6.30 -20.01 21.33
N LYS A 151 -5.06 -20.48 21.18
CA LYS A 151 -3.86 -19.77 21.68
C LYS A 151 -3.72 -18.38 21.04
N LEU A 152 -3.95 -18.26 19.74
CA LEU A 152 -3.94 -16.98 19.05
C LEU A 152 -5.04 -16.05 19.58
N CYS A 153 -6.28 -16.52 19.70
CA CYS A 153 -7.42 -15.77 20.24
C CYS A 153 -7.19 -15.32 21.69
N SER A 154 -6.47 -16.10 22.51
CA SER A 154 -6.20 -15.74 23.91
C SER A 154 -5.26 -14.55 24.08
N LYS A 155 -4.56 -14.13 23.03
CA LYS A 155 -3.61 -13.01 23.05
C LYS A 155 -4.26 -11.65 22.83
N TYR A 156 -5.53 -11.62 22.44
CA TYR A 156 -6.23 -10.38 22.15
C TYR A 156 -7.65 -10.39 22.71
N THR A 157 -8.07 -9.32 23.38
CA THR A 157 -9.39 -9.28 24.00
C THR A 157 -10.47 -8.82 23.03
N VAL A 158 -11.71 -9.27 23.24
CA VAL A 158 -12.86 -8.77 22.48
C VAL A 158 -13.00 -7.25 22.61
N ALA A 159 -12.74 -6.69 23.81
CA ALA A 159 -12.80 -5.23 24.00
C ALA A 159 -11.85 -4.50 23.05
N ARG A 160 -10.62 -4.99 22.87
CA ARG A 160 -9.66 -4.39 21.93
C ARG A 160 -10.06 -4.58 20.47
N ILE A 161 -10.62 -5.74 20.10
CA ILE A 161 -11.15 -5.94 18.74
C ILE A 161 -12.27 -4.93 18.44
N MET A 162 -13.09 -4.62 19.45
CA MET A 162 -14.23 -3.69 19.33
C MET A 162 -13.81 -2.20 19.35
N GLU A 163 -12.53 -1.87 19.55
CA GLU A 163 -11.99 -0.52 19.33
C GLU A 163 -11.97 -0.14 17.85
N ARG A 164 -12.08 -1.12 16.97
CA ARG A 164 -12.15 -0.89 15.53
C ARG A 164 -13.49 -0.26 15.15
N ASP A 165 -13.44 0.93 14.54
CA ASP A 165 -14.61 1.80 14.31
C ASP A 165 -15.76 1.12 13.57
N ASP A 166 -15.46 0.33 12.54
CA ASP A 166 -16.48 -0.37 11.76
C ASP A 166 -17.17 -1.49 12.57
N PHE A 167 -16.42 -2.22 13.40
CA PHE A 167 -17.00 -3.23 14.31
C PHE A 167 -17.85 -2.58 15.39
N LYS A 168 -17.35 -1.53 16.01
CA LYS A 168 -18.07 -0.74 17.00
C LYS A 168 -19.37 -0.21 16.43
N ASN A 169 -19.32 0.47 15.29
CA ASN A 169 -20.50 1.02 14.62
C ASN A 169 -21.53 -0.06 14.27
N ARG A 170 -21.10 -1.20 13.75
CA ARG A 170 -22.01 -2.31 13.42
C ARG A 170 -22.66 -2.89 14.68
N PHE A 171 -21.87 -3.07 15.73
CA PHE A 171 -22.39 -3.61 17.00
C PHE A 171 -23.39 -2.65 17.67
N GLU A 172 -23.07 -1.36 17.76
CA GLU A 172 -23.92 -0.33 18.37
C GLU A 172 -25.24 -0.15 17.59
N ASN A 173 -25.22 -0.33 16.27
CA ASN A 173 -26.43 -0.22 15.43
C ASN A 173 -27.16 -1.56 15.21
N GLY A 174 -26.80 -2.62 15.93
CA GLY A 174 -27.45 -3.92 15.81
C GLY A 174 -27.27 -4.60 14.45
N LEU A 175 -26.25 -4.21 13.68
CA LEU A 175 -25.92 -4.81 12.40
C LEU A 175 -25.17 -6.13 12.59
N PRO A 176 -25.37 -7.11 11.71
CA PRO A 176 -24.69 -8.40 11.82
C PRO A 176 -23.16 -8.25 11.84
N LEU A 177 -22.53 -8.89 12.82
CA LEU A 177 -21.09 -9.01 12.95
C LEU A 177 -20.75 -10.47 13.29
N SER A 178 -20.17 -11.18 12.35
CA SER A 178 -19.92 -12.62 12.48
C SER A 178 -18.59 -12.90 13.17
N MET A 179 -18.52 -14.01 13.92
CA MET A 179 -17.32 -14.40 14.66
C MET A 179 -16.06 -14.49 13.80
N HIS A 180 -16.17 -14.99 12.57
CA HIS A 180 -15.02 -15.09 11.67
C HIS A 180 -14.46 -13.71 11.25
N GLU A 181 -15.29 -12.67 11.20
CA GLU A 181 -14.84 -11.30 10.93
C GLU A 181 -14.00 -10.73 12.08
N LEU A 182 -14.33 -11.11 13.35
CA LEU A 182 -13.54 -10.73 14.53
C LEU A 182 -12.15 -11.39 14.55
N LEU A 183 -11.99 -12.53 13.87
CA LEU A 183 -10.71 -13.23 13.75
C LEU A 183 -9.81 -12.64 12.64
N TYR A 184 -10.38 -11.93 11.69
CA TYR A 184 -9.61 -11.39 10.55
C TYR A 184 -8.39 -10.56 10.99
N PRO A 185 -8.49 -9.57 11.91
CA PRO A 185 -7.33 -8.81 12.35
C PRO A 185 -6.23 -9.68 12.99
N LEU A 186 -6.61 -10.75 13.69
CA LEU A 186 -5.66 -11.67 14.32
C LEU A 186 -4.92 -12.51 13.26
N MET A 187 -5.60 -12.92 12.20
CA MET A 187 -4.98 -13.68 11.11
C MET A 187 -4.00 -12.80 10.34
N GLN A 188 -4.38 -11.58 9.97
CA GLN A 188 -3.48 -10.63 9.34
C GLN A 188 -2.30 -10.28 10.26
N GLY A 189 -2.56 -10.09 11.56
CA GLY A 189 -1.51 -9.84 12.54
C GLY A 189 -0.54 -11.02 12.68
N TYR A 190 -1.05 -12.25 12.60
CA TYR A 190 -0.20 -13.44 12.66
C TYR A 190 0.69 -13.60 11.43
N ASP A 191 0.31 -13.06 10.27
CA ASP A 191 1.19 -13.00 9.09
C ASP A 191 2.53 -12.31 9.44
N SER A 192 2.48 -11.25 10.25
CA SER A 192 3.69 -10.55 10.71
C SER A 192 4.53 -11.38 11.67
N VAL A 193 3.88 -12.18 12.52
CA VAL A 193 4.57 -13.15 13.41
C VAL A 193 5.23 -14.24 12.57
N ALA A 194 4.51 -14.84 11.63
CA ALA A 194 5.00 -15.92 10.78
C ALA A 194 6.22 -15.51 9.94
N LEU A 195 6.23 -14.25 9.47
CA LEU A 195 7.31 -13.68 8.65
C LEU A 195 8.42 -13.05 9.48
N ASN A 196 8.22 -12.85 10.78
CA ASN A 196 9.08 -12.00 11.62
C ASN A 196 9.32 -10.65 10.97
N ALA A 197 8.22 -9.98 10.53
CA ALA A 197 8.29 -8.74 9.79
C ALA A 197 8.89 -7.61 10.63
N ASP A 198 9.79 -6.82 10.03
CA ASP A 198 10.40 -5.66 10.67
C ASP A 198 9.59 -4.38 10.45
N ILE A 199 8.97 -4.25 9.28
CA ILE A 199 8.12 -3.12 8.91
C ILE A 199 6.90 -3.67 8.18
N GLU A 200 5.71 -3.21 8.54
CA GLU A 200 4.50 -3.45 7.78
C GLU A 200 3.94 -2.14 7.27
N ILE A 201 3.62 -2.10 5.99
CA ILE A 201 3.03 -0.92 5.35
C ILE A 201 1.61 -1.21 4.86
N GLY A 202 0.77 -0.18 4.87
CA GLY A 202 -0.61 -0.28 4.38
C GLY A 202 -1.29 1.07 4.21
N GLY A 203 -2.53 1.06 3.75
CA GLY A 203 -3.38 2.24 3.75
C GLY A 203 -3.82 2.63 5.16
N THR A 204 -4.25 3.88 5.36
CA THR A 204 -4.78 4.35 6.65
C THR A 204 -5.98 3.54 7.14
N ASP A 205 -6.75 2.93 6.24
CA ASP A 205 -7.86 2.04 6.56
C ASP A 205 -7.42 0.71 7.20
N GLN A 206 -6.12 0.39 7.12
CA GLN A 206 -5.52 -0.83 7.68
C GLN A 206 -4.86 -0.61 9.05
N THR A 207 -4.81 0.62 9.56
CA THR A 207 -4.06 0.98 10.77
C THR A 207 -4.31 0.03 11.93
N PHE A 208 -5.57 -0.30 12.22
CA PHE A 208 -5.93 -1.23 13.30
C PHE A 208 -5.29 -2.61 13.10
N ASN A 209 -5.46 -3.20 11.92
CA ASN A 209 -4.95 -4.53 11.63
C ASN A 209 -3.42 -4.60 11.70
N LEU A 210 -2.73 -3.56 11.23
CA LEU A 210 -1.27 -3.45 11.29
C LEU A 210 -0.76 -3.37 12.74
N LEU A 211 -1.46 -2.63 13.60
CA LEU A 211 -1.14 -2.53 15.02
C LEU A 211 -1.38 -3.84 15.77
N VAL A 212 -2.41 -4.62 15.40
CA VAL A 212 -2.61 -5.97 15.94
C VAL A 212 -1.38 -6.85 15.66
N GLY A 213 -0.80 -6.77 14.45
CA GLY A 213 0.43 -7.49 14.13
C GLY A 213 1.60 -7.12 15.04
N ARG A 214 1.80 -5.82 15.27
CA ARG A 214 2.82 -5.30 16.18
C ARG A 214 2.62 -5.81 17.63
N ASP A 215 1.39 -5.84 18.11
CA ASP A 215 1.07 -6.32 19.46
C ASP A 215 1.27 -7.84 19.58
N LEU A 216 0.80 -8.61 18.59
CA LEU A 216 1.01 -10.05 18.57
C LEU A 216 2.50 -10.44 18.56
N GLN A 217 3.35 -9.73 17.81
CA GLN A 217 4.79 -9.98 17.81
C GLN A 217 5.39 -9.88 19.22
N LYS A 218 4.98 -8.88 20.04
CA LYS A 218 5.40 -8.78 21.45
C LYS A 218 4.99 -10.02 22.24
N ASP A 219 3.76 -10.50 22.06
CA ASP A 219 3.23 -11.69 22.74
C ASP A 219 3.89 -13.01 22.27
N TYR A 220 4.53 -12.98 21.11
CA TYR A 220 5.36 -14.07 20.58
C TYR A 220 6.86 -13.86 20.81
N ASN A 221 7.25 -12.88 21.66
CA ASN A 221 8.63 -12.52 22.00
C ASN A 221 9.49 -12.15 20.78
N GLN A 222 8.89 -11.49 19.79
CA GLN A 222 9.58 -10.90 18.64
C GLN A 222 9.78 -9.40 18.84
N ASP A 223 10.81 -8.82 18.17
CA ASP A 223 10.98 -7.35 18.11
C ASP A 223 9.81 -6.75 17.28
N PRO A 224 8.98 -5.87 17.88
CA PRO A 224 7.76 -5.42 17.23
C PRO A 224 8.05 -4.68 15.92
N GLN A 225 7.26 -4.97 14.90
CA GLN A 225 7.34 -4.28 13.61
C GLN A 225 7.04 -2.78 13.71
N ILE A 226 7.65 -2.01 12.84
CA ILE A 226 7.21 -0.66 12.56
C ILE A 226 5.94 -0.73 11.72
N VAL A 227 4.93 0.05 12.08
CA VAL A 227 3.72 0.20 11.27
C VAL A 227 3.78 1.55 10.56
N MET A 228 3.66 1.51 9.24
CA MET A 228 3.64 2.72 8.41
C MET A 228 2.34 2.77 7.61
N THR A 229 1.59 3.85 7.75
CA THR A 229 0.33 4.03 7.02
C THR A 229 0.40 5.19 6.04
N PHE A 230 -0.24 4.98 4.89
CA PHE A 230 -0.25 5.91 3.77
C PHE A 230 -1.66 6.30 3.41
N PRO A 231 -1.89 7.54 2.94
CA PRO A 231 -3.22 8.00 2.60
C PRO A 231 -3.80 7.16 1.45
N LEU A 232 -5.11 6.99 1.47
CA LEU A 232 -5.83 6.48 0.31
C LEU A 232 -6.02 7.61 -0.68
N LEU A 233 -5.62 7.38 -1.93
CA LEU A 233 -5.83 8.37 -2.99
C LEU A 233 -7.32 8.54 -3.26
N VAL A 234 -7.79 9.77 -3.27
CA VAL A 234 -9.16 10.12 -3.64
C VAL A 234 -9.36 9.82 -5.12
N GLY A 235 -10.52 9.35 -5.52
CA GLY A 235 -10.85 9.05 -6.91
C GLY A 235 -11.14 10.29 -7.76
N LEU A 236 -11.39 10.07 -9.06
CA LEU A 236 -11.70 11.15 -10.02
C LEU A 236 -13.00 11.90 -9.73
N ASP A 237 -13.84 11.36 -8.82
CA ASP A 237 -15.03 12.02 -8.30
C ASP A 237 -14.74 13.08 -7.23
N GLY A 238 -13.49 13.16 -6.75
CA GLY A 238 -13.03 14.11 -5.74
C GLY A 238 -13.58 13.87 -4.32
N LYS A 239 -14.22 12.72 -4.06
CA LYS A 239 -14.90 12.43 -2.78
C LYS A 239 -14.56 11.07 -2.24
N GLU A 240 -14.84 10.02 -3.01
CA GLU A 240 -14.64 8.65 -2.58
C GLU A 240 -13.19 8.22 -2.84
N LYS A 241 -12.71 7.24 -2.08
CA LYS A 241 -11.40 6.65 -2.38
C LYS A 241 -11.37 6.07 -3.80
N MET A 242 -10.24 6.18 -4.45
CA MET A 242 -10.03 5.60 -5.77
C MET A 242 -10.32 4.10 -5.76
N SER A 243 -11.23 3.67 -6.62
CA SER A 243 -11.68 2.28 -6.68
C SER A 243 -12.25 1.92 -8.03
N LYS A 244 -11.96 0.73 -8.52
CA LYS A 244 -12.57 0.17 -9.73
C LYS A 244 -14.07 -0.03 -9.62
N SER A 245 -14.56 -0.35 -8.42
CA SER A 245 -16.00 -0.55 -8.22
C SER A 245 -16.81 0.72 -8.39
N LEU A 246 -16.16 1.88 -8.26
CA LEU A 246 -16.75 3.20 -8.42
C LEU A 246 -16.42 3.85 -9.78
N ASP A 247 -15.62 3.17 -10.61
CA ASP A 247 -15.15 3.68 -11.91
C ASP A 247 -14.49 5.09 -11.83
N ASN A 248 -13.86 5.41 -10.68
CA ASN A 248 -13.25 6.70 -10.38
C ASN A 248 -11.71 6.61 -10.33
N TYR A 249 -11.10 5.80 -11.19
CA TYR A 249 -9.69 5.44 -11.12
C TYR A 249 -8.91 5.69 -12.42
N ILE A 250 -7.58 5.80 -12.28
CA ILE A 250 -6.60 5.74 -13.37
C ILE A 250 -5.86 4.40 -13.23
N GLY A 251 -6.02 3.51 -14.20
CA GLY A 251 -5.38 2.19 -14.21
C GLY A 251 -3.91 2.29 -14.59
N LEU A 252 -3.05 1.46 -13.98
CA LEU A 252 -1.64 1.38 -14.38
C LEU A 252 -1.47 0.84 -15.81
N ASN A 253 -2.41 0.02 -16.26
CA ASN A 253 -2.45 -0.56 -17.60
C ASN A 253 -3.43 0.15 -18.56
N ASP A 254 -4.00 1.29 -18.16
CA ASP A 254 -4.79 2.10 -19.10
C ASP A 254 -3.92 2.52 -20.29
N ASP A 255 -4.56 2.71 -21.43
CA ASP A 255 -3.87 3.28 -22.60
C ASP A 255 -3.27 4.65 -22.25
N PRO A 256 -2.07 5.00 -22.78
CA PRO A 256 -1.44 6.28 -22.49
C PRO A 256 -2.36 7.50 -22.74
N PHE A 257 -3.17 7.48 -23.80
CA PHE A 257 -4.14 8.56 -24.05
C PHE A 257 -5.24 8.61 -23.00
N ASP A 258 -5.76 7.45 -22.57
CA ASP A 258 -6.76 7.39 -21.50
C ASP A 258 -6.20 7.94 -20.18
N LYS A 259 -4.91 7.69 -19.87
CA LYS A 259 -4.25 8.29 -18.71
C LYS A 259 -4.22 9.82 -18.80
N VAL A 260 -3.91 10.38 -19.98
CA VAL A 260 -3.98 11.84 -20.19
C VAL A 260 -5.41 12.34 -19.97
N VAL A 261 -6.40 11.73 -20.62
CA VAL A 261 -7.82 12.13 -20.49
C VAL A 261 -8.31 12.06 -19.05
N LYS A 262 -7.95 11.00 -18.32
CA LYS A 262 -8.33 10.82 -16.92
C LYS A 262 -7.61 11.80 -15.99
N SER A 263 -6.33 12.11 -16.26
CA SER A 263 -5.60 13.13 -15.50
C SER A 263 -6.23 14.50 -15.59
N MET A 264 -6.79 14.85 -16.76
CA MET A 264 -7.52 16.11 -16.96
C MET A 264 -8.89 16.15 -16.27
N LYS A 265 -9.37 15.02 -15.72
CA LYS A 265 -10.63 14.93 -14.95
C LYS A 265 -10.44 14.98 -13.45
N ILE A 266 -9.20 14.95 -12.96
CA ILE A 266 -8.92 15.09 -11.53
C ILE A 266 -9.45 16.46 -11.08
N PRO A 267 -10.22 16.56 -9.98
CA PRO A 267 -10.63 17.87 -9.46
C PRO A 267 -9.42 18.70 -9.01
N ASP A 268 -9.45 20.00 -9.30
CA ASP A 268 -8.34 20.92 -9.08
C ASP A 268 -7.88 20.94 -7.61
N ASP A 269 -8.82 20.85 -6.68
CA ASP A 269 -8.59 20.91 -5.23
C ASP A 269 -7.86 19.69 -4.67
N VAL A 270 -7.88 18.55 -5.38
CA VAL A 270 -7.15 17.33 -4.98
C VAL A 270 -5.92 17.07 -5.83
N LEU A 271 -5.66 17.83 -6.90
CA LEU A 271 -4.55 17.60 -7.81
C LEU A 271 -3.19 17.62 -7.10
N ARG A 272 -2.99 18.52 -6.12
CA ARG A 272 -1.77 18.54 -5.30
C ARG A 272 -1.53 17.20 -4.62
N GLN A 273 -2.57 16.60 -4.01
CA GLN A 273 -2.46 15.30 -3.36
C GLN A 273 -2.03 14.20 -4.34
N TYR A 274 -2.50 14.26 -5.58
CA TYR A 274 -2.08 13.33 -6.62
C TYR A 274 -0.58 13.44 -6.92
N PHE A 275 -0.04 14.66 -7.03
CA PHE A 275 1.41 14.86 -7.17
C PHE A 275 2.18 14.31 -5.99
N GLU A 276 1.76 14.62 -4.77
CA GLU A 276 2.46 14.23 -3.54
C GLU A 276 2.50 12.72 -3.34
N LEU A 277 1.39 12.02 -3.64
CA LEU A 277 1.26 10.60 -3.39
C LEU A 277 1.67 9.73 -4.58
N ALA A 278 1.27 10.09 -5.79
CA ALA A 278 1.42 9.25 -6.97
C ALA A 278 2.67 9.56 -7.80
N THR A 279 3.44 10.61 -7.47
CA THR A 279 4.71 10.94 -8.12
C THR A 279 5.88 10.98 -7.15
N ASP A 280 7.10 11.09 -7.68
CA ASP A 280 8.32 11.28 -6.88
C ASP A 280 8.88 12.71 -7.02
N LEU A 281 8.07 13.64 -7.52
CA LEU A 281 8.48 15.03 -7.61
C LEU A 281 8.75 15.60 -6.21
N PRO A 282 9.81 16.38 -6.03
CA PRO A 282 10.08 17.07 -4.77
C PRO A 282 9.03 18.17 -4.52
N SER A 283 8.84 18.53 -3.25
CA SER A 283 7.75 19.44 -2.83
C SER A 283 7.87 20.83 -3.46
N ASP A 284 9.08 21.36 -3.58
CA ASP A 284 9.35 22.65 -4.25
C ASP A 284 8.93 22.63 -5.73
N ARG A 285 9.17 21.54 -6.43
CA ARG A 285 8.71 21.38 -7.82
C ARG A 285 7.18 21.25 -7.90
N ILE A 286 6.55 20.56 -6.96
CA ILE A 286 5.09 20.50 -6.86
C ILE A 286 4.52 21.90 -6.62
N ASP A 287 5.14 22.68 -5.70
CA ASP A 287 4.73 24.05 -5.42
C ASP A 287 4.83 24.95 -6.67
N GLU A 288 5.93 24.84 -7.42
CA GLU A 288 6.11 25.57 -8.67
C GLU A 288 5.00 25.25 -9.68
N ILE A 289 4.70 23.96 -9.90
CA ILE A 289 3.66 23.51 -10.84
C ILE A 289 2.29 24.03 -10.38
N MET A 290 1.95 23.87 -9.10
CA MET A 290 0.64 24.26 -8.56
C MET A 290 0.41 25.77 -8.45
N ASN A 291 1.48 26.57 -8.47
CA ASN A 291 1.39 28.03 -8.56
C ASN A 291 1.23 28.55 -10.00
N GLY A 292 1.35 27.68 -11.00
CA GLY A 292 1.17 27.99 -12.41
C GLY A 292 -0.30 27.89 -12.88
N ASP A 293 -0.48 27.72 -14.18
CA ASP A 293 -1.80 27.47 -14.75
C ASP A 293 -2.29 26.06 -14.39
N ILE A 294 -3.52 25.97 -13.87
CA ILE A 294 -4.05 24.70 -13.36
C ILE A 294 -4.21 23.64 -14.47
N ARG A 295 -4.54 24.04 -15.68
CA ARG A 295 -4.65 23.13 -16.82
C ARG A 295 -3.28 22.58 -17.21
N ASP A 296 -2.24 23.42 -17.19
CA ASP A 296 -0.87 22.97 -17.39
C ASP A 296 -0.41 22.05 -16.27
N ALA A 297 -0.81 22.29 -15.02
CA ALA A 297 -0.54 21.39 -13.90
C ALA A 297 -1.14 19.99 -14.14
N HIS A 298 -2.37 19.87 -14.63
CA HIS A 298 -2.96 18.59 -15.01
C HIS A 298 -2.15 17.87 -16.11
N PHE A 299 -1.68 18.60 -17.12
CA PHE A 299 -0.82 18.01 -18.15
C PHE A 299 0.53 17.59 -17.62
N GLU A 300 1.14 18.35 -16.70
CA GLU A 300 2.38 17.93 -16.04
C GLU A 300 2.17 16.67 -15.21
N PHE A 301 1.03 16.54 -14.50
CA PHE A 301 0.70 15.29 -13.80
C PHE A 301 0.59 14.11 -14.77
N ALA A 302 -0.13 14.27 -15.88
CA ALA A 302 -0.24 13.25 -16.91
C ALA A 302 1.14 12.85 -17.47
N ARG A 303 2.00 13.84 -17.72
CA ARG A 303 3.37 13.62 -18.18
C ARG A 303 4.20 12.81 -17.21
N GLU A 304 4.12 13.13 -15.90
CA GLU A 304 4.82 12.35 -14.87
C GLU A 304 4.29 10.91 -14.79
N LEU A 305 2.98 10.68 -14.94
CA LEU A 305 2.45 9.32 -14.99
C LEU A 305 3.01 8.53 -16.17
N LEU A 306 3.04 9.12 -17.38
CA LEU A 306 3.60 8.44 -18.56
C LEU A 306 5.11 8.17 -18.37
N LYS A 307 5.85 9.11 -17.82
CA LYS A 307 7.28 8.92 -17.51
C LYS A 307 7.52 7.76 -16.54
N MET A 308 6.59 7.54 -15.62
CA MET A 308 6.73 6.48 -14.60
C MET A 308 6.28 5.10 -15.08
N TYR A 309 5.31 5.02 -15.97
CA TYR A 309 4.64 3.76 -16.30
C TYR A 309 4.56 3.42 -17.79
N ASP A 310 4.88 4.36 -18.68
CA ASP A 310 4.74 4.20 -20.13
C ASP A 310 5.91 4.86 -20.88
N ASP A 311 5.72 5.22 -22.14
CA ASP A 311 6.69 5.98 -22.94
C ASP A 311 6.32 7.47 -22.94
N VAL A 312 7.08 8.27 -22.21
CA VAL A 312 6.85 9.73 -22.13
C VAL A 312 7.13 10.47 -23.44
N SER A 313 7.83 9.85 -24.40
CA SER A 313 8.13 10.49 -25.70
C SER A 313 6.87 10.74 -26.53
N GLU A 314 5.79 10.01 -26.26
CA GLU A 314 4.48 10.19 -26.91
C GLU A 314 3.66 11.35 -26.34
N PHE A 315 4.08 11.94 -25.21
CA PHE A 315 3.26 12.89 -24.45
C PHE A 315 2.79 14.10 -25.28
N ASP A 316 3.68 14.72 -26.06
CA ASP A 316 3.32 15.92 -26.84
C ASP A 316 2.27 15.62 -27.92
N GLU A 317 2.34 14.45 -28.56
CA GLU A 317 1.34 13.99 -29.51
C GLU A 317 -0.01 13.73 -28.82
N LEU A 318 0.02 13.03 -27.68
CA LEU A 318 -1.17 12.74 -26.88
C LEU A 318 -1.82 14.02 -26.34
N LYS A 319 -1.02 15.01 -25.91
CA LYS A 319 -1.51 16.34 -25.50
C LYS A 319 -2.21 17.04 -26.64
N GLN A 320 -1.63 17.05 -27.86
CA GLN A 320 -2.25 17.65 -29.04
C GLN A 320 -3.55 16.94 -29.44
N LYS A 321 -3.62 15.64 -29.32
CA LYS A 321 -4.83 14.85 -29.58
C LYS A 321 -5.95 15.16 -28.59
N TYR A 322 -5.62 15.54 -27.37
CA TYR A 322 -6.59 15.94 -26.34
C TYR A 322 -7.11 17.36 -26.55
N LEU A 323 -6.26 18.31 -27.02
CA LEU A 323 -6.59 19.72 -27.24
C LEU A 323 -7.48 19.91 -28.46
#